data_04d2441c728f9a096fc61d4a2bc3b373
#
_entry.id   04d2441c728f9a096fc61d4a2bc3b373
#
_cell.length_a   1.000
_cell.length_b   1.000
_cell.length_c   1.000
_cell.angle_alpha   90.00
_cell.angle_beta   90.00
_cell.angle_gamma   90.00
#
_symmetry.space_group_name_H-M   'P 1'
#
loop_
_entity.id
_entity.type
_entity.pdbx_description
1 polymer ?
#
loop_
_entity_poly.entity_id
_entity_poly.type
_entity_poly.pdbx_seq_one_letter_code
_entity_poly.pdbx_strand_id
1 'polypeptide(L)'
;MTPTPAPTLLSAALAAAERGWPVFPLRPGDKRPAGHPERNCPRTGRCADGHRTPEQRATLDPGNITACWQAAPYNVGLATGPAGLLVVDLDIPKDDDGPAPQEWAGATDGLDVFAMICERAGERLPTETFTVRTRRGGQHLYFTAPAEKQLRGSAGRLGWKVDTRAWGGYVVAAGSTVGTGSYEIIHDAPPAALPTWLCDLLATPPAPAPVPVAVLRSRIGKADRYATAALNGEVAKVAAATTGTQNTTLYNAAYALGRLIAAGTLTETEVTAALTAAAPQGLAPSRIAASIRDGIQRSARNTLGGAA
;
A
#
# COMPACT_ATOMS: atom_id res chain seq x y z
N MET A 1 -41.74 3.65 -8.79
CA MET A 1 -40.84 2.99 -7.81
C MET A 1 -40.25 4.11 -6.97
N THR A 2 -40.53 4.14 -5.67
CA THR A 2 -39.88 5.08 -4.73
C THR A 2 -38.41 4.71 -4.62
N PRO A 3 -37.47 5.67 -4.73
CA PRO A 3 -36.05 5.36 -4.57
C PRO A 3 -35.81 4.84 -3.15
N THR A 4 -35.10 3.73 -3.03
CA THR A 4 -34.66 3.21 -1.74
C THR A 4 -33.79 4.30 -1.07
N PRO A 5 -34.06 4.69 0.18
CA PRO A 5 -33.26 5.69 0.87
C PRO A 5 -31.81 5.21 0.96
N ALA A 6 -30.84 6.12 0.75
CA ALA A 6 -29.43 5.81 0.89
C ALA A 6 -29.16 5.19 2.28
N PRO A 7 -28.35 4.12 2.37
CA PRO A 7 -28.05 3.47 3.63
C PRO A 7 -27.39 4.47 4.60
N THR A 8 -27.77 4.41 5.88
CA THR A 8 -27.06 5.19 6.90
C THR A 8 -25.63 4.65 7.09
N LEU A 9 -24.72 5.47 7.59
CA LEU A 9 -23.35 5.03 7.89
C LEU A 9 -23.32 3.85 8.88
N LEU A 10 -24.25 3.83 9.84
CA LEU A 10 -24.42 2.70 10.75
C LEU A 10 -24.85 1.43 10.00
N SER A 11 -25.88 1.53 9.15
CA SER A 11 -26.34 0.35 8.38
C SER A 11 -25.27 -0.15 7.41
N ALA A 12 -24.48 0.73 6.81
CA ALA A 12 -23.36 0.35 5.97
C ALA A 12 -22.25 -0.40 6.75
N ALA A 13 -21.94 0.06 7.98
CA ALA A 13 -20.97 -0.61 8.84
C ALA A 13 -21.45 -1.99 9.30
N LEU A 14 -22.73 -2.12 9.68
CA LEU A 14 -23.33 -3.39 10.06
C LEU A 14 -23.39 -4.37 8.88
N ALA A 15 -23.79 -3.92 7.70
CA ALA A 15 -23.84 -4.74 6.49
C ALA A 15 -22.45 -5.26 6.07
N ALA A 16 -21.38 -4.46 6.26
CA ALA A 16 -20.02 -4.92 6.05
C ALA A 16 -19.62 -6.00 7.07
N ALA A 17 -19.97 -5.80 8.36
CA ALA A 17 -19.68 -6.78 9.41
C ALA A 17 -20.43 -8.10 9.22
N GLU A 18 -21.70 -8.07 8.74
CA GLU A 18 -22.49 -9.25 8.38
C GLU A 18 -21.85 -10.08 7.25
N ARG A 19 -21.10 -9.43 6.35
CA ARG A 19 -20.29 -10.11 5.33
C ARG A 19 -18.99 -10.72 5.88
N GLY A 20 -18.73 -10.58 7.19
CA GLY A 20 -17.48 -11.02 7.81
C GLY A 20 -16.32 -10.04 7.61
N TRP A 21 -16.58 -8.80 7.25
CA TRP A 21 -15.56 -7.78 7.00
C TRP A 21 -15.43 -6.83 8.20
N PRO A 22 -14.34 -6.92 8.98
CA PRO A 22 -14.15 -6.08 10.15
C PRO A 22 -14.04 -4.60 9.78
N VAL A 23 -14.79 -3.77 10.50
CA VAL A 23 -14.88 -2.33 10.25
C VAL A 23 -14.28 -1.51 11.39
N PHE A 24 -13.84 -0.30 11.06
CA PHE A 24 -13.39 0.70 12.01
C PHE A 24 -13.78 2.12 11.53
N PRO A 25 -13.90 3.11 12.45
CA PRO A 25 -14.35 4.43 12.07
C PRO A 25 -13.27 5.21 11.32
N LEU A 26 -13.65 5.85 10.23
CA LEU A 26 -12.92 6.92 9.57
C LEU A 26 -13.51 8.26 9.99
N ARG A 27 -12.72 9.33 9.91
CA ARG A 27 -13.20 10.68 10.25
C ARG A 27 -14.40 11.06 9.40
N PRO A 28 -15.38 11.79 9.96
CA PRO A 28 -16.52 12.28 9.19
C PRO A 28 -16.07 13.07 7.95
N GLY A 29 -16.63 12.74 6.79
CA GLY A 29 -16.30 13.39 5.52
C GLY A 29 -14.88 13.15 5.00
N ASP A 30 -14.10 12.26 5.62
CA ASP A 30 -12.70 11.99 5.29
C ASP A 30 -12.47 10.47 5.12
N LYS A 31 -11.36 10.12 4.50
CA LYS A 31 -10.89 8.73 4.36
C LYS A 31 -9.84 8.32 5.40
N ARG A 32 -9.38 9.25 6.22
CA ARG A 32 -8.38 8.98 7.26
C ARG A 32 -9.02 8.31 8.47
N PRO A 33 -8.33 7.33 9.11
CA PRO A 33 -8.83 6.70 10.33
C PRO A 33 -9.12 7.71 11.43
N ALA A 34 -10.24 7.50 12.15
CA ALA A 34 -10.52 8.22 13.37
C ALA A 34 -9.58 7.75 14.49
N GLY A 35 -9.24 8.67 15.40
CA GLY A 35 -8.30 8.41 16.49
C GLY A 35 -6.98 9.12 16.29
N HIS A 36 -5.92 8.58 16.89
CA HIS A 36 -4.60 9.21 16.99
C HIS A 36 -3.52 8.34 16.33
N PRO A 37 -2.47 8.95 15.77
CA PRO A 37 -1.29 8.22 15.30
C PRO A 37 -0.46 7.70 16.49
N GLU A 38 0.37 6.71 16.25
CA GLU A 38 1.20 6.07 17.28
C GLU A 38 2.04 7.07 18.07
N ARG A 39 2.64 8.07 17.38
CA ARG A 39 3.45 9.12 18.01
C ARG A 39 2.70 9.96 19.05
N ASN A 40 1.37 10.03 18.95
CA ASN A 40 0.49 10.78 19.85
C ASN A 40 -0.36 9.85 20.72
N CYS A 41 0.02 8.58 20.84
CA CYS A 41 -0.74 7.59 21.59
C CYS A 41 -0.65 7.85 23.10
N PRO A 42 -1.78 8.07 23.79
CA PRO A 42 -1.78 8.32 25.24
C PRO A 42 -1.48 7.07 26.07
N ARG A 43 -1.37 5.87 25.42
CA ARG A 43 -1.15 4.59 26.10
C ARG A 43 -2.19 4.30 27.21
N THR A 44 -3.46 4.68 26.98
CA THR A 44 -4.58 4.45 27.89
C THR A 44 -5.74 3.77 27.17
N GLY A 45 -6.70 3.24 27.92
CA GLY A 45 -7.89 2.56 27.37
C GLY A 45 -7.51 1.42 26.42
N ARG A 46 -8.00 1.46 25.20
CA ARG A 46 -7.69 0.41 24.18
C ARG A 46 -6.20 0.32 23.79
N CYS A 47 -5.41 1.32 24.14
CA CYS A 47 -3.98 1.38 23.87
C CYS A 47 -3.11 1.21 25.13
N ALA A 48 -3.66 0.74 26.25
CA ALA A 48 -2.93 0.56 27.51
C ALA A 48 -1.71 -0.37 27.32
N ASP A 49 -1.88 -1.46 26.58
CA ASP A 49 -0.83 -2.45 26.31
C ASP A 49 -0.03 -2.16 25.02
N GLY A 50 -0.17 -0.97 24.47
CA GLY A 50 0.48 -0.56 23.24
C GLY A 50 -0.49 0.12 22.26
N HIS A 51 0.09 0.85 21.28
CA HIS A 51 -0.72 1.48 20.24
C HIS A 51 -1.37 0.43 19.35
N ARG A 52 -2.67 0.53 19.14
CA ARG A 52 -3.40 -0.32 18.20
C ARG A 52 -3.64 0.39 16.88
N THR A 53 -3.20 -0.23 15.79
CA THR A 53 -3.47 0.23 14.43
C THR A 53 -4.97 0.20 14.10
N PRO A 54 -5.45 0.90 13.07
CA PRO A 54 -6.84 0.79 12.61
C PRO A 54 -7.27 -0.67 12.35
N GLU A 55 -6.42 -1.46 11.71
CA GLU A 55 -6.66 -2.88 11.45
C GLU A 55 -6.85 -3.69 12.73
N GLN A 56 -6.02 -3.45 13.76
CA GLN A 56 -6.14 -4.11 15.08
C GLN A 56 -7.36 -3.64 15.90
N ARG A 57 -7.97 -2.50 15.53
CA ARG A 57 -9.19 -1.98 16.16
C ARG A 57 -10.45 -2.34 15.41
N ALA A 58 -10.33 -2.88 14.21
CA ALA A 58 -11.45 -3.30 13.40
C ALA A 58 -12.24 -4.42 14.11
N THR A 59 -13.55 -4.40 13.97
CA THR A 59 -14.45 -5.29 14.70
C THR A 59 -15.60 -5.77 13.81
N LEU A 60 -16.11 -6.96 14.12
CA LEU A 60 -17.34 -7.53 13.58
C LEU A 60 -18.49 -7.40 14.61
N ASP A 61 -18.20 -6.99 15.85
CA ASP A 61 -19.18 -6.95 16.94
C ASP A 61 -20.24 -5.86 16.71
N PRO A 62 -21.53 -6.22 16.54
CA PRO A 62 -22.58 -5.26 16.24
C PRO A 62 -22.82 -4.22 17.34
N GLY A 63 -22.59 -4.60 18.61
CA GLY A 63 -22.74 -3.70 19.74
C GLY A 63 -21.70 -2.59 19.72
N ASN A 64 -20.42 -2.95 19.49
CA ASN A 64 -19.33 -1.99 19.34
C ASN A 64 -19.54 -1.08 18.12
N ILE A 65 -20.02 -1.64 17.00
CA ILE A 65 -20.32 -0.89 15.78
C ILE A 65 -21.44 0.11 16.08
N THR A 66 -22.57 -0.35 16.64
CA THR A 66 -23.70 0.50 16.95
C THR A 66 -23.30 1.66 17.89
N ALA A 67 -22.61 1.37 18.99
CA ALA A 67 -22.16 2.38 19.93
C ALA A 67 -21.23 3.41 19.26
N CYS A 68 -20.32 2.96 18.37
CA CYS A 68 -19.40 3.84 17.69
C CYS A 68 -20.11 4.78 16.71
N TRP A 69 -20.96 4.26 15.84
CA TRP A 69 -21.64 5.07 14.80
C TRP A 69 -22.83 5.87 15.32
N GLN A 70 -23.36 5.55 16.49
CA GLN A 70 -24.31 6.43 17.21
C GLN A 70 -23.62 7.65 17.83
N ALA A 71 -22.33 7.53 18.19
CA ALA A 71 -21.58 8.63 18.80
C ALA A 71 -21.22 9.74 17.81
N ALA A 72 -20.97 9.41 16.52
CA ALA A 72 -20.67 10.40 15.48
C ALA A 72 -20.84 9.77 14.06
N PRO A 73 -21.06 10.61 13.03
CA PRO A 73 -21.28 10.16 11.65
C PRO A 73 -19.95 9.76 10.98
N TYR A 74 -19.28 8.76 11.53
CA TYR A 74 -18.02 8.25 10.99
C TYR A 74 -18.22 7.56 9.63
N ASN A 75 -17.34 7.84 8.67
CA ASN A 75 -17.21 6.99 7.49
C ASN A 75 -16.71 5.60 7.90
N VAL A 76 -16.93 4.61 7.04
CA VAL A 76 -16.63 3.21 7.32
C VAL A 76 -15.30 2.81 6.66
N GLY A 77 -14.32 2.47 7.47
CA GLY A 77 -13.09 1.81 7.04
C GLY A 77 -13.25 0.30 7.15
N LEU A 78 -12.88 -0.43 6.12
CA LEU A 78 -12.88 -1.88 6.08
C LEU A 78 -11.44 -2.39 6.10
N ALA A 79 -11.09 -3.18 7.14
CA ALA A 79 -9.77 -3.77 7.28
C ALA A 79 -9.63 -4.98 6.34
N THR A 80 -8.93 -4.80 5.22
CA THR A 80 -8.88 -5.80 4.13
C THR A 80 -8.17 -7.09 4.54
N GLY A 81 -7.07 -7.01 5.29
CA GLY A 81 -6.32 -8.17 5.74
C GLY A 81 -7.14 -9.12 6.63
N PRO A 82 -7.67 -8.66 7.78
CA PRO A 82 -8.53 -9.47 8.65
C PRO A 82 -9.83 -9.94 7.99
N ALA A 83 -10.30 -9.25 6.95
CA ALA A 83 -11.45 -9.67 6.14
C ALA A 83 -11.10 -10.82 5.17
N GLY A 84 -9.84 -11.22 5.07
CA GLY A 84 -9.40 -12.20 4.06
C GLY A 84 -9.51 -11.65 2.62
N LEU A 85 -9.45 -10.33 2.46
CA LEU A 85 -9.64 -9.67 1.17
C LEU A 85 -8.33 -9.11 0.61
N LEU A 86 -8.24 -9.13 -0.71
CA LEU A 86 -7.41 -8.25 -1.50
C LEU A 86 -8.32 -7.38 -2.36
N VAL A 87 -8.17 -6.07 -2.25
CA VAL A 87 -8.92 -5.13 -3.08
C VAL A 87 -7.98 -4.49 -4.09
N VAL A 88 -8.32 -4.56 -5.36
CA VAL A 88 -7.68 -3.81 -6.43
C VAL A 88 -8.37 -2.45 -6.49
N ASP A 89 -7.61 -1.40 -6.23
CA ASP A 89 -8.06 0.00 -6.16
C ASP A 89 -7.63 0.71 -7.46
N LEU A 90 -8.61 0.94 -8.33
CA LEU A 90 -8.46 1.51 -9.67
C LEU A 90 -8.80 2.99 -9.62
N ASP A 91 -7.78 3.83 -9.59
CA ASP A 91 -7.94 5.27 -9.41
C ASP A 91 -8.17 6.02 -10.74
N ILE A 92 -8.99 7.06 -10.69
CA ILE A 92 -9.07 8.09 -11.74
C ILE A 92 -7.94 9.10 -11.52
N PRO A 93 -7.23 9.53 -12.58
CA PRO A 93 -6.23 10.59 -12.48
C PRO A 93 -6.82 11.86 -11.89
N LYS A 94 -5.99 12.63 -11.18
CA LYS A 94 -6.31 13.98 -10.72
C LYS A 94 -5.84 14.98 -11.78
N ASP A 95 -6.33 16.20 -11.69
CA ASP A 95 -5.99 17.27 -12.63
C ASP A 95 -4.48 17.62 -12.62
N ASP A 96 -3.81 17.37 -11.48
CA ASP A 96 -2.37 17.57 -11.28
C ASP A 96 -1.51 16.32 -11.55
N ASP A 97 -2.13 15.18 -11.81
CA ASP A 97 -1.43 13.98 -12.26
C ASP A 97 -1.09 14.18 -13.77
N GLY A 98 0.14 13.99 -14.16
CA GLY A 98 0.54 14.02 -15.56
C GLY A 98 -0.16 12.95 -16.42
N PRO A 99 0.06 12.94 -17.75
CA PRO A 99 -0.49 11.92 -18.63
C PRO A 99 0.00 10.53 -18.23
N ALA A 100 -0.71 9.50 -18.69
CA ALA A 100 -0.28 8.12 -18.50
C ALA A 100 1.18 7.94 -18.97
N PRO A 101 2.02 7.23 -18.21
CA PRO A 101 3.37 6.86 -18.65
C PRO A 101 3.35 6.14 -20.01
N GLN A 102 4.42 6.26 -20.79
CA GLN A 102 4.51 5.65 -22.13
C GLN A 102 4.23 4.14 -22.13
N GLU A 103 4.57 3.44 -21.07
CA GLU A 103 4.25 2.02 -20.87
C GLU A 103 2.74 1.73 -20.92
N TRP A 104 1.92 2.72 -20.54
CA TRP A 104 0.46 2.66 -20.48
C TRP A 104 -0.19 3.62 -21.48
N ALA A 105 0.47 3.84 -22.61
CA ALA A 105 -0.04 4.75 -23.66
C ALA A 105 -1.45 4.30 -24.11
N GLY A 106 -2.38 5.25 -24.13
CA GLY A 106 -3.79 5.01 -24.46
C GLY A 106 -4.70 4.73 -23.24
N ALA A 107 -4.15 4.45 -22.06
CA ALA A 107 -4.94 4.35 -20.85
C ALA A 107 -5.36 5.73 -20.34
N THR A 108 -6.61 5.86 -19.91
CA THR A 108 -7.17 7.09 -19.35
C THR A 108 -7.26 7.04 -17.82
N ASP A 109 -7.30 5.84 -17.24
CA ASP A 109 -7.44 5.62 -15.80
C ASP A 109 -6.87 4.25 -15.35
N GLY A 110 -7.06 3.92 -14.07
CA GLY A 110 -6.61 2.65 -13.51
C GLY A 110 -7.35 1.44 -14.06
N LEU A 111 -8.59 1.58 -14.52
CA LEU A 111 -9.35 0.49 -15.11
C LEU A 111 -8.77 0.08 -16.47
N ASP A 112 -8.44 1.06 -17.32
CA ASP A 112 -7.78 0.82 -18.59
C ASP A 112 -6.43 0.12 -18.39
N VAL A 113 -5.63 0.62 -17.42
CA VAL A 113 -4.34 -0.01 -17.07
C VAL A 113 -4.53 -1.45 -16.60
N PHE A 114 -5.52 -1.70 -15.75
CA PHE A 114 -5.79 -3.04 -15.25
C PHE A 114 -6.28 -3.98 -16.36
N ALA A 115 -7.09 -3.48 -17.30
CA ALA A 115 -7.47 -4.24 -18.50
C ALA A 115 -6.25 -4.61 -19.35
N MET A 116 -5.32 -3.67 -19.57
CA MET A 116 -4.07 -3.95 -20.29
C MET A 116 -3.17 -4.97 -19.55
N ILE A 117 -3.17 -4.95 -18.20
CA ILE A 117 -2.46 -5.95 -17.40
C ILE A 117 -3.08 -7.33 -17.60
N CYS A 118 -4.40 -7.45 -17.56
CA CYS A 118 -5.12 -8.69 -17.83
C CYS A 118 -4.82 -9.21 -19.24
N GLU A 119 -4.87 -8.36 -20.25
CA GLU A 119 -4.56 -8.72 -21.63
C GLU A 119 -3.11 -9.24 -21.78
N ARG A 120 -2.14 -8.56 -21.17
CA ARG A 120 -0.72 -9.01 -21.14
C ARG A 120 -0.55 -10.36 -20.44
N ALA A 121 -1.43 -10.68 -19.48
CA ALA A 121 -1.46 -11.98 -18.81
C ALA A 121 -2.22 -13.06 -19.61
N GLY A 122 -2.86 -12.71 -20.72
CA GLY A 122 -3.74 -13.60 -21.47
C GLY A 122 -5.07 -13.90 -20.78
N GLU A 123 -5.49 -13.03 -19.87
CA GLU A 123 -6.63 -13.20 -18.98
C GLU A 123 -7.73 -12.18 -19.25
N ARG A 124 -8.96 -12.50 -18.87
CA ARG A 124 -10.08 -11.55 -18.93
C ARG A 124 -10.09 -10.63 -17.72
N LEU A 125 -10.58 -9.40 -17.92
CA LEU A 125 -10.85 -8.49 -16.82
C LEU A 125 -11.85 -9.13 -15.84
N PRO A 126 -11.51 -9.35 -14.56
CA PRO A 126 -12.36 -10.04 -13.60
C PRO A 126 -13.42 -9.08 -13.04
N THR A 127 -14.52 -8.89 -13.79
CA THR A 127 -15.62 -7.99 -13.44
C THR A 127 -16.67 -8.64 -12.54
N GLU A 128 -16.75 -9.98 -12.52
CA GLU A 128 -17.74 -10.75 -11.75
C GLU A 128 -17.30 -10.89 -10.27
N THR A 129 -17.14 -9.76 -9.59
CA THR A 129 -16.76 -9.69 -8.18
C THR A 129 -17.42 -8.50 -7.51
N PHE A 130 -17.50 -8.50 -6.17
CA PHE A 130 -18.02 -7.35 -5.44
C PHE A 130 -17.24 -6.08 -5.83
N THR A 131 -17.98 -5.07 -6.30
CA THR A 131 -17.36 -3.85 -6.84
C THR A 131 -18.00 -2.60 -6.25
N VAL A 132 -17.16 -1.69 -5.80
CA VAL A 132 -17.55 -0.39 -5.25
C VAL A 132 -16.99 0.72 -6.14
N ARG A 133 -17.86 1.62 -6.61
CA ARG A 133 -17.44 2.87 -7.24
C ARG A 133 -16.94 3.83 -6.17
N THR A 134 -15.75 4.39 -6.36
CA THR A 134 -15.18 5.36 -5.44
C THR A 134 -15.71 6.77 -5.71
N ARG A 135 -15.51 7.67 -4.75
CA ARG A 135 -16.01 9.06 -4.81
C ARG A 135 -15.61 9.87 -6.05
N ARG A 136 -14.58 9.46 -6.79
CA ARG A 136 -14.09 10.14 -8.00
C ARG A 136 -14.38 9.35 -9.28
N GLY A 137 -15.15 8.26 -9.18
CA GLY A 137 -15.50 7.43 -10.33
C GLY A 137 -14.60 6.22 -10.54
N GLY A 138 -13.49 6.09 -9.81
CA GLY A 138 -12.66 4.89 -9.81
C GLY A 138 -13.40 3.69 -9.19
N GLN A 139 -12.76 2.52 -9.14
CA GLN A 139 -13.39 1.29 -8.69
C GLN A 139 -12.50 0.53 -7.70
N HIS A 140 -13.14 -0.07 -6.70
CA HIS A 140 -12.57 -1.11 -5.86
C HIS A 140 -13.12 -2.46 -6.29
N LEU A 141 -12.28 -3.35 -6.79
CA LEU A 141 -12.61 -4.74 -7.07
C LEU A 141 -12.17 -5.61 -5.89
N TYR A 142 -13.10 -6.33 -5.29
CA TYR A 142 -12.85 -7.12 -4.08
C TYR A 142 -12.64 -8.59 -4.43
N PHE A 143 -11.55 -9.17 -3.94
CA PHE A 143 -11.23 -10.59 -4.13
C PHE A 143 -10.97 -11.26 -2.79
N THR A 144 -11.39 -12.52 -2.66
CA THR A 144 -10.97 -13.38 -1.54
C THR A 144 -9.50 -13.76 -1.74
N ALA A 145 -8.64 -13.35 -0.80
CA ALA A 145 -7.23 -13.70 -0.81
C ALA A 145 -7.01 -15.16 -0.40
N PRO A 146 -6.01 -15.86 -0.96
CA PRO A 146 -5.64 -17.20 -0.51
C PRO A 146 -5.26 -17.19 0.97
N ALA A 147 -5.85 -18.10 1.77
CA ALA A 147 -5.66 -18.12 3.23
C ALA A 147 -4.21 -18.39 3.66
N GLU A 148 -3.48 -19.15 2.84
CA GLU A 148 -2.08 -19.51 3.07
C GLU A 148 -1.08 -18.40 2.71
N LYS A 149 -1.52 -17.35 2.03
CA LYS A 149 -0.66 -16.24 1.58
C LYS A 149 -1.06 -14.92 2.25
N GLN A 150 -0.22 -14.39 3.11
CA GLN A 150 -0.41 -13.07 3.68
C GLN A 150 0.03 -11.98 2.70
N LEU A 151 -0.78 -11.72 1.68
CA LEU A 151 -0.52 -10.66 0.71
C LEU A 151 -0.58 -9.29 1.39
N ARG A 152 0.27 -8.37 0.95
CA ARG A 152 0.25 -6.97 1.40
C ARG A 152 -0.21 -6.06 0.28
N GLY A 153 -0.79 -4.93 0.68
CA GLY A 153 -1.13 -3.88 -0.27
C GLY A 153 0.10 -3.31 -0.96
N SER A 154 -0.10 -2.79 -2.16
CA SER A 154 0.94 -2.12 -2.95
C SER A 154 0.39 -0.81 -3.54
N ALA A 155 1.27 0.14 -3.83
CA ALA A 155 0.93 1.37 -4.53
C ALA A 155 1.68 1.41 -5.86
N GLY A 156 0.94 1.46 -6.98
CA GLY A 156 1.49 1.53 -8.33
C GLY A 156 2.35 0.35 -8.77
N ARG A 157 2.39 -0.76 -8.01
CA ARG A 157 3.23 -1.92 -8.34
C ARG A 157 2.73 -2.67 -9.58
N LEU A 158 1.42 -2.75 -9.74
CA LEU A 158 0.81 -3.39 -10.90
C LEU A 158 0.86 -2.48 -12.12
N GLY A 159 0.65 -1.18 -11.92
CA GLY A 159 0.65 -0.21 -12.99
C GLY A 159 0.21 1.17 -12.51
N TRP A 160 0.19 2.12 -13.43
CA TRP A 160 -0.25 3.47 -13.17
C TRP A 160 -1.72 3.49 -12.74
N LYS A 161 -2.03 4.15 -11.62
CA LYS A 161 -3.37 4.22 -11.03
C LYS A 161 -3.98 2.88 -10.60
N VAL A 162 -3.16 1.84 -10.43
CA VAL A 162 -3.58 0.53 -9.93
C VAL A 162 -2.86 0.24 -8.62
N ASP A 163 -3.59 0.42 -7.52
CA ASP A 163 -3.14 0.09 -6.16
C ASP A 163 -3.78 -1.21 -5.69
N THR A 164 -3.22 -1.82 -4.68
CA THR A 164 -3.86 -2.95 -3.99
C THR A 164 -3.90 -2.72 -2.49
N ARG A 165 -4.97 -3.18 -1.84
CA ARG A 165 -5.17 -3.12 -0.39
C ARG A 165 -5.40 -4.54 0.13
N ALA A 166 -4.57 -4.97 1.06
CA ALA A 166 -4.61 -6.29 1.68
C ALA A 166 -4.15 -6.17 3.15
N TRP A 167 -3.37 -7.10 3.69
CA TRP A 167 -2.85 -7.00 5.06
C TRP A 167 -2.07 -5.70 5.30
N GLY A 168 -2.38 -5.02 6.41
CA GLY A 168 -1.85 -3.70 6.76
C GLY A 168 -2.54 -2.55 6.03
N GLY A 169 -3.57 -2.82 5.23
CA GLY A 169 -4.34 -1.87 4.46
C GLY A 169 -5.82 -1.80 4.84
N TYR A 170 -6.51 -0.87 4.22
CA TYR A 170 -7.95 -0.73 4.33
C TYR A 170 -8.50 -0.03 3.09
N VAL A 171 -9.80 -0.15 2.90
CA VAL A 171 -10.56 0.64 1.92
C VAL A 171 -11.69 1.41 2.62
N VAL A 172 -12.16 2.45 1.96
CA VAL A 172 -13.40 3.15 2.35
C VAL A 172 -14.57 2.32 1.83
N ALA A 173 -15.44 1.88 2.72
CA ALA A 173 -16.58 1.05 2.37
C ALA A 173 -17.71 1.87 1.71
N ALA A 174 -18.54 1.19 0.94
CA ALA A 174 -19.76 1.75 0.37
C ALA A 174 -20.68 2.34 1.46
N GLY A 175 -21.42 3.38 1.12
CA GLY A 175 -22.23 4.19 2.03
C GLY A 175 -21.45 5.37 2.63
N SER A 176 -20.13 5.39 2.56
CA SER A 176 -19.29 6.50 3.02
C SER A 176 -19.28 7.65 2.02
N THR A 177 -19.04 8.87 2.50
CA THR A 177 -18.94 10.08 1.68
C THR A 177 -17.67 10.85 2.00
N VAL A 178 -16.99 11.38 0.97
CA VAL A 178 -15.76 12.19 1.13
C VAL A 178 -15.85 13.41 0.22
N GLY A 179 -15.92 14.60 0.81
CA GLY A 179 -16.29 15.81 0.08
C GLY A 179 -17.71 15.68 -0.46
N THR A 180 -17.90 15.88 -1.75
CA THR A 180 -19.19 15.74 -2.44
C THR A 180 -19.42 14.36 -3.07
N GLY A 181 -18.46 13.45 -3.01
CA GLY A 181 -18.57 12.13 -3.63
C GLY A 181 -18.84 11.01 -2.64
N SER A 182 -19.57 10.00 -3.08
CA SER A 182 -19.95 8.79 -2.33
C SER A 182 -19.17 7.56 -2.80
N TYR A 183 -19.15 6.55 -1.94
CA TYR A 183 -18.73 5.20 -2.26
C TYR A 183 -19.97 4.33 -2.41
N GLU A 184 -20.15 3.72 -3.56
CA GLU A 184 -21.41 3.04 -3.93
C GLU A 184 -21.14 1.65 -4.47
N ILE A 185 -21.94 0.66 -4.01
CA ILE A 185 -21.91 -0.68 -4.59
C ILE A 185 -22.46 -0.58 -6.03
N ILE A 186 -21.67 -0.98 -7.01
CA ILE A 186 -22.09 -1.05 -8.42
C ILE A 186 -22.25 -2.48 -8.91
N HIS A 187 -21.66 -3.44 -8.22
CA HIS A 187 -21.88 -4.87 -8.45
C HIS A 187 -21.94 -5.57 -7.10
N ASP A 188 -23.12 -6.05 -6.70
CA ASP A 188 -23.35 -6.74 -5.42
C ASP A 188 -23.29 -8.26 -5.62
N ALA A 189 -22.07 -8.78 -5.79
CA ALA A 189 -21.77 -10.20 -5.85
C ALA A 189 -20.87 -10.61 -4.68
N PRO A 190 -20.77 -11.89 -4.33
CA PRO A 190 -19.69 -12.34 -3.43
C PRO A 190 -18.31 -12.00 -4.04
N PRO A 191 -17.29 -11.63 -3.21
CA PRO A 191 -15.94 -11.50 -3.72
C PRO A 191 -15.47 -12.78 -4.39
N ALA A 192 -15.05 -12.69 -5.65
CA ALA A 192 -14.47 -13.80 -6.38
C ALA A 192 -13.12 -14.21 -5.76
N ALA A 193 -12.69 -15.44 -5.97
CA ALA A 193 -11.34 -15.85 -5.61
C ALA A 193 -10.31 -15.00 -6.36
N LEU A 194 -9.24 -14.59 -5.67
CA LEU A 194 -8.16 -13.85 -6.32
C LEU A 194 -7.54 -14.71 -7.43
N PRO A 195 -7.51 -14.26 -8.69
CA PRO A 195 -6.90 -15.02 -9.78
C PRO A 195 -5.45 -15.39 -9.47
N THR A 196 -5.05 -16.62 -9.75
CA THR A 196 -3.70 -17.13 -9.42
C THR A 196 -2.60 -16.27 -10.06
N TRP A 197 -2.76 -15.87 -11.31
CA TRP A 197 -1.81 -15.02 -12.01
C TRP A 197 -1.63 -13.65 -11.31
N LEU A 198 -2.70 -13.07 -10.79
CA LEU A 198 -2.66 -11.80 -10.07
C LEU A 198 -2.02 -11.99 -8.69
N CYS A 199 -2.33 -13.10 -8.02
CA CYS A 199 -1.68 -13.48 -6.78
C CYS A 199 -0.15 -13.61 -6.97
N ASP A 200 0.29 -14.25 -8.05
CA ASP A 200 1.73 -14.43 -8.34
C ASP A 200 2.43 -13.11 -8.69
N LEU A 201 1.77 -12.21 -9.41
CA LEU A 201 2.29 -10.85 -9.64
C LEU A 201 2.45 -10.06 -8.32
N LEU A 202 1.55 -10.30 -7.36
CA LEU A 202 1.57 -9.63 -6.06
C LEU A 202 2.42 -10.35 -5.01
N ALA A 203 2.74 -11.61 -5.23
CA ALA A 203 3.66 -12.34 -4.36
C ALA A 203 4.97 -11.57 -4.29
N THR A 204 5.39 -11.23 -3.08
CA THR A 204 6.71 -10.63 -2.87
C THR A 204 7.75 -11.74 -3.12
N PRO A 205 8.72 -11.54 -4.01
CA PRO A 205 9.84 -12.48 -4.11
C PRO A 205 10.42 -12.72 -2.70
N PRO A 206 10.83 -13.93 -2.36
CA PRO A 206 11.50 -14.16 -1.09
C PRO A 206 12.65 -13.17 -0.98
N ALA A 207 12.76 -12.52 0.19
CA ALA A 207 13.87 -11.61 0.44
C ALA A 207 15.18 -12.37 0.13
N PRO A 208 16.08 -11.81 -0.68
CA PRO A 208 17.36 -12.45 -0.93
C PRO A 208 18.01 -12.75 0.43
N ALA A 209 18.55 -13.95 0.58
CA ALA A 209 19.20 -14.35 1.82
C ALA A 209 20.24 -13.27 2.23
N PRO A 210 20.28 -12.87 3.50
CA PRO A 210 21.20 -11.84 3.94
C PRO A 210 22.63 -12.25 3.59
N VAL A 211 23.23 -11.54 2.65
CA VAL A 211 24.64 -11.75 2.28
C VAL A 211 25.47 -11.06 3.37
N PRO A 212 26.37 -11.81 4.07
CA PRO A 212 27.21 -11.18 5.07
C PRO A 212 27.99 -10.01 4.47
N VAL A 213 28.02 -8.88 5.18
CA VAL A 213 28.70 -7.63 4.73
C VAL A 213 30.18 -7.91 4.38
N ALA A 214 30.81 -8.88 5.02
CA ALA A 214 32.18 -9.32 4.72
C ALA A 214 32.33 -9.90 3.29
N VAL A 215 31.31 -10.63 2.79
CA VAL A 215 31.32 -11.20 1.42
C VAL A 215 31.11 -10.10 0.36
N LEU A 216 30.30 -9.08 0.68
CA LEU A 216 30.12 -7.91 -0.17
C LEU A 216 31.44 -7.11 -0.30
N ARG A 217 32.18 -6.92 0.80
CA ARG A 217 33.46 -6.21 0.82
C ARG A 217 34.56 -6.89 0.00
N SER A 218 34.54 -8.21 -0.13
CA SER A 218 35.56 -8.97 -0.89
C SER A 218 35.36 -8.92 -2.41
N ARG A 219 34.17 -8.55 -2.88
CA ARG A 219 33.83 -8.48 -4.32
C ARG A 219 34.03 -7.09 -4.94
N ILE A 220 34.20 -6.04 -4.12
CA ILE A 220 34.44 -4.69 -4.60
C ILE A 220 35.94 -4.56 -4.95
N GLY A 221 36.24 -4.57 -6.23
CA GLY A 221 37.59 -4.40 -6.75
C GLY A 221 38.16 -3.02 -6.43
N LYS A 222 39.51 -2.89 -6.55
CA LYS A 222 40.29 -1.66 -6.24
C LYS A 222 39.85 -0.37 -6.96
N ALA A 223 38.99 -0.46 -7.98
CA ALA A 223 38.51 0.71 -8.74
C ALA A 223 37.49 1.59 -8.01
N ASP A 224 36.89 1.14 -6.91
CA ASP A 224 35.73 1.80 -6.33
C ASP A 224 35.88 2.21 -4.85
N ARG A 225 37.02 2.75 -4.47
CA ARG A 225 37.18 3.34 -3.12
C ARG A 225 36.11 4.39 -2.82
N TYR A 226 35.68 5.16 -3.82
CA TYR A 226 34.65 6.18 -3.68
C TYR A 226 33.27 5.53 -3.46
N ALA A 227 32.90 4.52 -4.26
CA ALA A 227 31.63 3.82 -4.13
C ALA A 227 31.53 3.09 -2.78
N THR A 228 32.61 2.44 -2.35
CA THR A 228 32.72 1.79 -1.05
C THR A 228 32.58 2.79 0.10
N ALA A 229 33.25 3.94 0.03
CA ALA A 229 33.16 4.99 1.03
C ALA A 229 31.76 5.60 1.10
N ALA A 230 31.11 5.83 -0.05
CA ALA A 230 29.74 6.32 -0.13
C ALA A 230 28.76 5.29 0.45
N LEU A 231 28.87 4.02 0.11
CA LEU A 231 28.03 2.95 0.66
C LEU A 231 28.15 2.87 2.19
N ASN A 232 29.38 2.84 2.71
CA ASN A 232 29.62 2.79 4.15
C ASN A 232 29.10 4.05 4.87
N GLY A 233 29.23 5.23 4.27
CA GLY A 233 28.72 6.48 4.81
C GLY A 233 27.18 6.49 4.92
N GLU A 234 26.48 6.03 3.91
CA GLU A 234 25.02 5.95 3.94
C GLU A 234 24.52 4.86 4.90
N VAL A 235 25.19 3.71 4.95
CA VAL A 235 24.94 2.62 5.91
C VAL A 235 25.08 3.14 7.36
N ALA A 236 26.11 3.90 7.67
CA ALA A 236 26.31 4.49 8.99
C ALA A 236 25.19 5.48 9.35
N LYS A 237 24.73 6.31 8.41
CA LYS A 237 23.60 7.25 8.64
C LYS A 237 22.31 6.48 8.93
N VAL A 238 22.03 5.40 8.20
CA VAL A 238 20.84 4.58 8.42
C VAL A 238 20.88 3.90 9.79
N ALA A 239 22.02 3.33 10.16
CA ALA A 239 22.20 2.69 11.47
C ALA A 239 22.06 3.69 12.65
N ALA A 240 22.48 4.94 12.47
CA ALA A 240 22.38 6.00 13.47
C ALA A 240 21.02 6.74 13.47
N ALA A 241 20.09 6.40 12.58
CA ALA A 241 18.83 7.12 12.44
C ALA A 241 17.93 6.96 13.67
N THR A 242 17.47 8.06 14.22
CA THR A 242 16.60 8.10 15.40
C THR A 242 15.14 7.81 15.04
N THR A 243 14.38 7.36 16.02
CA THR A 243 12.93 7.12 15.87
C THR A 243 12.24 8.37 15.31
N GLY A 244 11.45 8.17 14.24
CA GLY A 244 10.75 9.25 13.50
C GLY A 244 11.48 9.72 12.24
N THR A 245 12.79 9.54 12.13
CA THR A 245 13.58 9.89 10.93
C THR A 245 14.03 8.68 10.12
N GLN A 246 13.92 7.48 10.69
CA GLN A 246 14.43 6.22 10.15
C GLN A 246 14.03 5.96 8.69
N ASN A 247 12.74 6.12 8.38
CA ASN A 247 12.23 5.86 7.04
C ASN A 247 12.74 6.87 6.01
N THR A 248 12.78 8.15 6.39
CA THR A 248 13.29 9.22 5.52
C THR A 248 14.80 9.09 5.30
N THR A 249 15.56 8.72 6.34
CA THR A 249 17.00 8.48 6.23
C THR A 249 17.28 7.29 5.31
N LEU A 250 16.52 6.21 5.43
CA LEU A 250 16.65 5.03 4.58
C LEU A 250 16.34 5.35 3.10
N TYR A 251 15.26 6.08 2.83
CA TYR A 251 14.92 6.56 1.49
C TYR A 251 16.02 7.45 0.90
N ASN A 252 16.53 8.42 1.68
CA ASN A 252 17.56 9.35 1.23
C ASN A 252 18.89 8.63 0.95
N ALA A 253 19.26 7.66 1.78
CA ALA A 253 20.43 6.82 1.56
C ALA A 253 20.30 6.01 0.25
N ALA A 254 19.17 5.38 0.01
CA ALA A 254 18.89 4.64 -1.21
C ALA A 254 18.91 5.58 -2.45
N TYR A 255 18.33 6.77 -2.33
CA TYR A 255 18.37 7.79 -3.38
C TYR A 255 19.81 8.23 -3.71
N ALA A 256 20.63 8.51 -2.68
CA ALA A 256 22.02 8.93 -2.86
C ALA A 256 22.87 7.85 -3.56
N LEU A 257 22.65 6.57 -3.18
CA LEU A 257 23.37 5.43 -3.78
C LEU A 257 22.86 5.05 -5.16
N GLY A 258 21.61 5.40 -5.50
CA GLY A 258 21.02 5.11 -6.81
C GLY A 258 21.81 5.70 -7.99
N ARG A 259 22.54 6.80 -7.78
CA ARG A 259 23.43 7.37 -8.81
C ARG A 259 24.63 6.47 -9.11
N LEU A 260 25.13 5.76 -8.10
CA LEU A 260 26.24 4.82 -8.25
C LEU A 260 25.79 3.51 -8.91
N ILE A 261 24.52 3.14 -8.69
CA ILE A 261 23.88 2.04 -9.43
C ILE A 261 23.76 2.41 -10.91
N ALA A 262 23.25 3.61 -11.22
CA ALA A 262 23.13 4.08 -12.59
C ALA A 262 24.50 4.20 -13.31
N ALA A 263 25.56 4.51 -12.58
CA ALA A 263 26.94 4.54 -13.07
C ALA A 263 27.60 3.15 -13.19
N GLY A 264 26.91 2.07 -12.78
CA GLY A 264 27.43 0.70 -12.82
C GLY A 264 28.52 0.38 -11.79
N THR A 265 28.74 1.27 -10.81
CA THR A 265 29.77 1.10 -9.78
C THR A 265 29.28 0.32 -8.55
N LEU A 266 27.97 0.31 -8.33
CA LEU A 266 27.30 -0.55 -7.35
C LEU A 266 26.14 -1.26 -8.03
N THR A 267 25.77 -2.43 -7.53
CA THR A 267 24.56 -3.13 -7.96
C THR A 267 23.39 -2.79 -7.03
N GLU A 268 22.17 -2.84 -7.55
CA GLU A 268 20.97 -2.67 -6.74
C GLU A 268 20.89 -3.70 -5.60
N THR A 269 21.36 -4.92 -5.86
CA THR A 269 21.43 -6.00 -4.86
C THR A 269 22.35 -5.65 -3.70
N GLU A 270 23.54 -5.10 -3.97
CA GLU A 270 24.50 -4.70 -2.94
C GLU A 270 23.95 -3.57 -2.06
N VAL A 271 23.39 -2.54 -2.69
CA VAL A 271 22.80 -1.40 -1.98
C VAL A 271 21.62 -1.84 -1.12
N THR A 272 20.72 -2.66 -1.69
CA THR A 272 19.54 -3.17 -0.99
C THR A 272 19.93 -4.02 0.23
N ALA A 273 20.89 -4.93 0.05
CA ALA A 273 21.37 -5.80 1.13
C ALA A 273 22.04 -4.99 2.26
N ALA A 274 22.90 -4.04 1.92
CA ALA A 274 23.62 -3.21 2.89
C ALA A 274 22.67 -2.31 3.69
N LEU A 275 21.73 -1.62 3.03
CA LEU A 275 20.77 -0.74 3.70
C LEU A 275 19.73 -1.53 4.52
N THR A 276 19.33 -2.72 4.06
CA THR A 276 18.44 -3.60 4.84
C THR A 276 19.12 -4.08 6.11
N ALA A 277 20.40 -4.48 6.04
CA ALA A 277 21.17 -4.91 7.20
C ALA A 277 21.41 -3.80 8.23
N ALA A 278 21.49 -2.55 7.77
CA ALA A 278 21.67 -1.37 8.62
C ALA A 278 20.37 -0.80 9.18
N ALA A 279 19.23 -1.24 8.64
CA ALA A 279 17.94 -0.67 9.02
C ALA A 279 17.62 -0.94 10.50
N PRO A 280 17.12 0.07 11.25
CA PRO A 280 16.78 -0.10 12.66
C PRO A 280 15.69 -1.17 12.88
N GLN A 281 15.80 -1.91 13.97
CA GLN A 281 14.91 -3.04 14.31
C GLN A 281 13.42 -2.66 14.48
N GLY A 282 13.09 -1.38 14.58
CA GLY A 282 11.71 -0.89 14.72
C GLY A 282 10.92 -0.70 13.42
N LEU A 283 11.55 -0.86 12.25
CA LEU A 283 10.89 -0.74 10.96
C LEU A 283 10.41 -2.10 10.43
N ALA A 284 9.16 -2.15 9.96
CA ALA A 284 8.64 -3.35 9.32
C ALA A 284 9.47 -3.68 8.04
N PRO A 285 9.82 -4.96 7.80
CA PRO A 285 10.61 -5.37 6.63
C PRO A 285 10.05 -4.88 5.29
N SER A 286 8.72 -4.86 5.15
CA SER A 286 8.04 -4.34 3.96
C SER A 286 8.26 -2.84 3.75
N ARG A 287 8.32 -2.05 4.82
CA ARG A 287 8.57 -0.62 4.77
C ARG A 287 10.04 -0.33 4.42
N ILE A 288 10.97 -1.13 4.95
CA ILE A 288 12.38 -1.07 4.59
C ILE A 288 12.54 -1.29 3.09
N ALA A 289 12.01 -2.39 2.57
CA ALA A 289 12.09 -2.73 1.15
C ALA A 289 11.44 -1.67 0.25
N ALA A 290 10.28 -1.13 0.63
CA ALA A 290 9.61 -0.07 -0.12
C ALA A 290 10.46 1.21 -0.17
N SER A 291 10.97 1.69 0.97
CA SER A 291 11.76 2.92 1.03
C SER A 291 13.06 2.83 0.23
N ILE A 292 13.73 1.68 0.25
CA ILE A 292 14.95 1.45 -0.54
C ILE A 292 14.60 1.49 -2.04
N ARG A 293 13.60 0.74 -2.45
CA ARG A 293 13.16 0.69 -3.85
C ARG A 293 12.76 2.06 -4.37
N ASP A 294 11.91 2.78 -3.64
CA ASP A 294 11.41 4.09 -4.02
C ASP A 294 12.56 5.11 -4.15
N GLY A 295 13.54 5.07 -3.24
CA GLY A 295 14.75 5.87 -3.31
C GLY A 295 15.58 5.59 -4.55
N ILE A 296 15.87 4.33 -4.85
CA ILE A 296 16.64 3.90 -6.03
C ILE A 296 15.92 4.32 -7.32
N GLN A 297 14.62 4.01 -7.44
CA GLN A 297 13.83 4.35 -8.61
C GLN A 297 13.73 5.86 -8.85
N ARG A 298 13.58 6.65 -7.78
CA ARG A 298 13.59 8.11 -7.91
C ARG A 298 14.93 8.64 -8.39
N SER A 299 16.03 8.08 -7.91
CA SER A 299 17.38 8.43 -8.38
C SER A 299 17.58 8.12 -9.86
N ALA A 300 17.16 6.92 -10.30
CA ALA A 300 17.25 6.51 -11.71
C ALA A 300 16.49 7.46 -12.63
N ARG A 301 15.25 7.82 -12.27
CA ARG A 301 14.45 8.79 -13.05
C ARG A 301 15.12 10.16 -13.19
N ASN A 302 15.73 10.66 -12.12
CA ASN A 302 16.39 11.97 -12.15
C ASN A 302 17.71 11.93 -12.92
N THR A 303 18.41 10.79 -12.99
CA THR A 303 19.65 10.61 -13.75
C THR A 303 19.36 10.54 -15.25
N LEU A 304 18.24 9.93 -15.66
CA LEU A 304 17.81 9.83 -17.07
C LEU A 304 17.17 11.13 -17.58
N GLY A 305 16.49 11.91 -16.71
CA GLY A 305 15.85 13.18 -17.08
C GLY A 305 16.78 14.40 -17.11
N GLY A 306 18.04 14.28 -16.70
CA GLY A 306 19.04 15.36 -16.73
C GLY A 306 19.99 15.32 -17.96
N ALA A 307 19.73 14.43 -18.91
CA ALA A 307 20.54 14.25 -20.13
C ALA A 307 19.79 14.71 -21.41
N ALA A 308 18.81 15.61 -21.26
CA ALA A 308 18.11 16.24 -22.38
C ALA A 308 18.34 17.75 -22.40
#